data_2af81b696bcc04b9be3000a4c7e2a1d5
#
_entry.id   2af81b696bcc04b9be3000a4c7e2a1d5
#
_cell.length_a   1.000
_cell.length_b   1.000
_cell.length_c   1.000
_cell.angle_alpha   90.00
_cell.angle_beta   90.00
_cell.angle_gamma   90.00
#
_symmetry.space_group_name_H-M   'P 1'
#
loop_
_entity.id
_entity.type
_entity.pdbx_description
1 polymer ?
#
loop_
_entity_poly.entity_id
_entity_poly.type
_entity_poly.pdbx_seq_one_letter_code
_entity_poly.pdbx_strand_id
1 'polypeptide(L)'
;MGILPRSATASIRSSVAALLGGVGGLFDGTGPVHKATLALDADADLPGGSALLDPGAQAAALVRLGPVEDHYSVCIKIPHAYGPGRDQDLLLASSADGIPFHHAVLPAENISSRVYSSLWLYLAGIEPVAFGLQADRVARPDQLTDGDRLRVLISSAVGRFRPIGDLVIGDLYDGDAPAFAGSNTGGGLRALPPALFYRG
;
A
#
# COMPACT_ATOMS: atom_id res chain seq x y z
N MET A 1 24.91 -8.69 27.26
CA MET A 1 24.97 -7.85 26.06
C MET A 1 24.24 -8.61 24.96
N GLY A 2 22.92 -8.37 24.84
CA GLY A 2 22.06 -9.13 23.93
C GLY A 2 22.30 -8.67 22.48
N ILE A 3 22.67 -9.60 21.62
CA ILE A 3 22.78 -9.37 20.19
C ILE A 3 21.36 -9.33 19.64
N LEU A 4 20.89 -8.15 19.20
CA LEU A 4 19.63 -8.06 18.47
C LEU A 4 19.68 -8.96 17.22
N PRO A 5 18.63 -9.70 16.91
CA PRO A 5 18.60 -10.53 15.70
C PRO A 5 18.82 -9.64 14.45
N ARG A 6 19.57 -10.16 13.48
CA ARG A 6 19.93 -9.42 12.24
C ARG A 6 18.73 -8.80 11.53
N SER A 7 17.56 -9.45 11.58
CA SER A 7 16.29 -8.97 11.02
C SER A 7 15.82 -7.65 11.66
N ALA A 8 15.89 -7.52 12.99
CA ALA A 8 15.50 -6.29 13.68
C ALA A 8 16.41 -5.09 13.32
N THR A 9 17.68 -5.37 13.05
CA THR A 9 18.64 -4.32 12.67
C THR A 9 18.41 -3.84 11.23
N ALA A 10 18.00 -4.72 10.31
CA ALA A 10 17.67 -4.37 8.93
C ALA A 10 16.40 -3.49 8.89
N SER A 11 15.34 -3.88 9.60
CA SER A 11 14.09 -3.11 9.66
C SER A 11 14.26 -1.72 10.25
N ILE A 12 15.08 -1.57 11.30
CA ILE A 12 15.39 -0.27 11.88
C ILE A 12 16.18 0.60 10.87
N ARG A 13 17.11 -0.01 10.12
CA ARG A 13 17.86 0.70 9.08
C ARG A 13 16.95 1.18 7.94
N SER A 14 16.04 0.35 7.47
CA SER A 14 15.08 0.71 6.42
C SER A 14 14.17 1.86 6.87
N SER A 15 13.67 1.81 8.10
CA SER A 15 12.84 2.88 8.67
C SER A 15 13.61 4.18 8.86
N VAL A 16 14.87 4.12 9.30
CA VAL A 16 15.73 5.31 9.47
C VAL A 16 16.16 5.87 8.11
N ALA A 17 16.51 5.02 7.15
CA ALA A 17 16.84 5.47 5.79
C ALA A 17 15.66 6.17 5.13
N ALA A 18 14.44 5.67 5.34
CA ALA A 18 13.21 6.29 4.86
C ALA A 18 12.97 7.67 5.50
N LEU A 19 13.19 7.82 6.79
CA LEU A 19 13.09 9.09 7.52
C LEU A 19 14.13 10.12 7.06
N LEU A 20 15.31 9.65 6.59
CA LEU A 20 16.41 10.51 6.11
C LEU A 20 16.36 10.78 4.60
N GLY A 21 15.24 10.47 3.94
CA GLY A 21 15.04 10.75 2.50
C GLY A 21 15.43 9.62 1.55
N GLY A 22 15.77 8.45 2.08
CA GLY A 22 16.04 7.24 1.29
C GLY A 22 14.81 6.36 1.15
N VAL A 23 13.79 6.78 0.38
CA VAL A 23 12.62 5.93 0.06
C VAL A 23 13.00 4.80 -0.92
N GLY A 24 14.20 4.89 -1.51
CA GLY A 24 14.70 3.92 -2.48
C GLY A 24 14.72 2.51 -1.93
N GLY A 25 14.20 1.58 -2.70
CA GLY A 25 14.20 0.16 -2.41
C GLY A 25 13.02 -0.35 -1.57
N LEU A 26 12.34 0.47 -0.78
CA LEU A 26 11.26 -0.01 0.11
C LEU A 26 10.07 -0.60 -0.62
N PHE A 27 9.82 -0.16 -1.84
CA PHE A 27 8.67 -0.59 -2.64
C PHE A 27 9.08 -1.36 -3.91
N ASP A 28 10.34 -1.75 -4.03
CA ASP A 28 10.89 -2.42 -5.22
C ASP A 28 10.64 -3.94 -5.21
N GLY A 29 9.49 -4.36 -4.71
CA GLY A 29 9.10 -5.77 -4.69
C GLY A 29 9.13 -6.40 -6.08
N THR A 30 9.62 -7.63 -6.17
CA THR A 30 9.85 -8.36 -7.43
C THR A 30 8.69 -9.27 -7.84
N GLY A 31 7.52 -9.10 -7.23
CA GLY A 31 6.33 -9.89 -7.55
C GLY A 31 5.76 -9.60 -8.94
N PRO A 32 4.97 -10.53 -9.48
CA PRO A 32 4.22 -10.28 -10.72
C PRO A 32 3.20 -9.16 -10.53
N VAL A 33 2.82 -8.53 -11.65
CA VAL A 33 1.72 -7.56 -11.67
C VAL A 33 0.43 -8.28 -12.03
N HIS A 34 -0.63 -8.01 -11.27
CA HIS A 34 -1.98 -8.50 -11.51
C HIS A 34 -2.91 -7.35 -11.87
N LYS A 35 -3.89 -7.63 -12.72
CA LYS A 35 -5.10 -6.81 -12.81
C LYS A 35 -5.87 -6.96 -11.50
N ALA A 36 -6.54 -5.92 -11.07
CA ALA A 36 -7.34 -5.96 -9.85
C ALA A 36 -8.53 -4.99 -9.95
N THR A 37 -9.49 -5.17 -9.06
CA THR A 37 -10.59 -4.22 -8.87
C THR A 37 -10.58 -3.74 -7.42
N LEU A 38 -10.38 -2.45 -7.23
CA LEU A 38 -10.64 -1.80 -5.95
C LEU A 38 -12.16 -1.59 -5.84
N ALA A 39 -12.77 -2.06 -4.76
CA ALA A 39 -14.19 -1.87 -4.45
C ALA A 39 -14.33 -1.39 -3.01
N LEU A 40 -14.83 -0.17 -2.82
CA LEU A 40 -15.08 0.39 -1.50
C LEU A 40 -16.46 -0.02 -1.01
N ASP A 41 -16.58 -0.25 0.30
CA ASP A 41 -17.85 -0.58 0.94
C ASP A 41 -18.81 0.63 0.87
N ALA A 42 -20.08 0.38 0.59
CA ALA A 42 -21.08 1.45 0.42
C ALA A 42 -21.41 2.20 1.74
N ASP A 43 -21.10 1.58 2.86
CA ASP A 43 -21.28 2.13 4.22
C ASP A 43 -19.95 2.52 4.86
N ALA A 44 -18.84 2.54 4.09
CA ALA A 44 -17.55 2.93 4.62
C ALA A 44 -17.56 4.40 5.06
N ASP A 45 -17.09 4.64 6.28
CA ASP A 45 -16.80 5.98 6.77
C ASP A 45 -15.49 6.47 6.16
N LEU A 46 -15.56 7.36 5.19
CA LEU A 46 -14.44 7.83 4.38
C LEU A 46 -14.25 9.34 4.51
N PRO A 47 -13.00 9.82 4.47
CA PRO A 47 -12.75 11.24 4.45
C PRO A 47 -13.29 11.86 3.16
N GLY A 48 -13.93 13.02 3.28
CA GLY A 48 -14.45 13.73 2.12
C GLY A 48 -13.37 14.40 1.27
N GLY A 49 -13.76 14.83 0.07
CA GLY A 49 -12.90 15.65 -0.79
C GLY A 49 -11.95 14.88 -1.72
N SER A 50 -12.15 13.57 -1.85
CA SER A 50 -11.45 12.77 -2.86
C SER A 50 -12.44 11.88 -3.60
N ALA A 51 -12.55 12.05 -4.91
CA ALA A 51 -13.44 11.25 -5.75
C ALA A 51 -13.12 9.75 -5.75
N LEU A 52 -11.89 9.37 -5.42
CA LEU A 52 -11.48 7.97 -5.32
C LEU A 52 -12.00 7.31 -4.03
N LEU A 53 -12.32 8.10 -3.01
CA LEU A 53 -12.77 7.65 -1.69
C LEU A 53 -14.27 7.84 -1.49
N ASP A 54 -15.06 7.82 -2.56
CA ASP A 54 -16.51 7.84 -2.44
C ASP A 54 -17.03 6.46 -1.99
N PRO A 55 -17.94 6.36 -1.00
CA PRO A 55 -18.53 5.10 -0.58
C PRO A 55 -19.16 4.34 -1.75
N GLY A 56 -18.86 3.06 -1.88
CA GLY A 56 -19.32 2.21 -3.00
C GLY A 56 -18.58 2.42 -4.31
N ALA A 57 -17.55 3.27 -4.36
CA ALA A 57 -16.75 3.47 -5.55
C ALA A 57 -16.02 2.18 -5.96
N GLN A 58 -15.89 1.99 -7.28
CA GLN A 58 -15.12 0.90 -7.86
C GLN A 58 -14.14 1.46 -8.90
N ALA A 59 -12.94 0.91 -8.94
CA ALA A 59 -11.91 1.30 -9.89
C ALA A 59 -11.08 0.09 -10.34
N ALA A 60 -10.76 0.04 -11.63
CA ALA A 60 -9.75 -0.88 -12.13
C ALA A 60 -8.38 -0.50 -11.57
N ALA A 61 -7.61 -1.49 -11.20
CA ALA A 61 -6.28 -1.30 -10.63
C ALA A 61 -5.27 -2.29 -11.19
N LEU A 62 -4.00 -1.97 -11.05
CA LEU A 62 -2.88 -2.90 -11.19
C LEU A 62 -2.22 -3.04 -9.83
N VAL A 63 -1.88 -4.24 -9.44
CA VAL A 63 -1.22 -4.51 -8.16
C VAL A 63 0.03 -5.35 -8.36
N ARG A 64 1.12 -4.94 -7.73
CA ARG A 64 2.33 -5.73 -7.55
C ARG A 64 2.53 -5.96 -6.07
N LEU A 65 2.57 -7.22 -5.64
CA LEU A 65 2.93 -7.64 -4.29
C LEU A 65 4.12 -8.57 -4.39
N GLY A 66 5.18 -8.27 -3.69
CA GLY A 66 6.37 -9.10 -3.74
C GLY A 66 7.37 -8.81 -2.63
N PRO A 67 8.32 -9.73 -2.42
CA PRO A 67 9.35 -9.58 -1.40
C PRO A 67 10.34 -8.48 -1.76
N VAL A 68 10.82 -7.80 -0.71
CA VAL A 68 11.92 -6.84 -0.73
C VAL A 68 12.81 -7.17 0.48
N GLU A 69 13.96 -7.80 0.26
CA GLU A 69 14.85 -8.27 1.33
C GLU A 69 14.14 -9.11 2.40
N ASP A 70 13.86 -8.52 3.58
CA ASP A 70 13.22 -9.18 4.72
C ASP A 70 11.75 -8.79 4.95
N HIS A 71 11.18 -7.99 4.05
CA HIS A 71 9.79 -7.53 4.10
C HIS A 71 9.08 -7.72 2.75
N TYR A 72 7.79 -7.40 2.69
CA TYR A 72 7.02 -7.38 1.45
C TYR A 72 6.52 -5.96 1.17
N SER A 73 6.45 -5.62 -0.11
CA SER A 73 5.80 -4.39 -0.57
C SER A 73 4.58 -4.67 -1.42
N VAL A 74 3.64 -3.74 -1.37
CA VAL A 74 2.47 -3.71 -2.25
C VAL A 74 2.42 -2.36 -2.92
N CYS A 75 2.45 -2.36 -4.25
CA CYS A 75 2.22 -1.18 -5.06
C CYS A 75 0.91 -1.34 -5.81
N ILE A 76 -0.01 -0.40 -5.64
CA ILE A 76 -1.29 -0.36 -6.32
C ILE A 76 -1.30 0.86 -7.22
N LYS A 77 -1.60 0.67 -8.50
CA LYS A 77 -1.85 1.74 -9.46
C LYS A 77 -3.32 1.71 -9.88
N ILE A 78 -3.96 2.85 -9.81
CA ILE A 78 -5.30 3.06 -10.36
C ILE A 78 -5.13 3.93 -11.61
N PRO A 79 -5.11 3.30 -12.81
CA PRO A 79 -4.90 4.03 -14.05
C PRO A 79 -6.04 5.01 -14.31
N HIS A 80 -5.70 6.19 -14.82
CA HIS A 80 -6.67 7.20 -15.20
C HIS A 80 -7.66 7.61 -14.09
N ALA A 81 -7.28 7.44 -12.82
CA ALA A 81 -8.11 7.74 -11.65
C ALA A 81 -8.74 9.14 -11.70
N TYR A 82 -8.07 10.07 -12.36
CA TYR A 82 -8.48 11.48 -12.46
C TYR A 82 -8.51 11.99 -13.90
N GLY A 83 -8.74 11.09 -14.85
CA GLY A 83 -8.75 11.36 -16.29
C GLY A 83 -7.49 10.83 -17.01
N PRO A 84 -7.44 10.93 -18.34
CA PRO A 84 -6.38 10.32 -19.15
C PRO A 84 -4.97 10.69 -18.68
N GLY A 85 -4.13 9.68 -18.42
CA GLY A 85 -2.74 9.84 -17.97
C GLY A 85 -2.57 10.37 -16.54
N ARG A 86 -3.64 10.44 -15.76
CA ARG A 86 -3.61 10.91 -14.37
C ARG A 86 -3.92 9.75 -13.42
N ASP A 87 -2.90 9.00 -13.07
CA ASP A 87 -2.99 7.83 -12.23
C ASP A 87 -2.97 8.18 -10.74
N GLN A 88 -3.44 7.25 -9.92
CA GLN A 88 -3.19 7.25 -8.48
C GLN A 88 -2.38 6.01 -8.12
N ASP A 89 -1.26 6.20 -7.42
CA ASP A 89 -0.50 5.10 -6.86
C ASP A 89 -0.59 5.12 -5.33
N LEU A 90 -0.74 3.91 -4.75
CA LEU A 90 -0.63 3.66 -3.32
C LEU A 90 0.54 2.71 -3.11
N LEU A 91 1.47 3.12 -2.25
CA LEU A 91 2.71 2.40 -1.96
C LEU A 91 2.66 1.94 -0.50
N LEU A 92 2.73 0.63 -0.27
CA LEU A 92 2.61 0.03 1.05
C LEU A 92 3.74 -0.98 1.29
N ALA A 93 4.12 -1.13 2.55
CA ALA A 93 5.08 -2.15 2.98
C ALA A 93 4.57 -2.89 4.21
N SER A 94 5.08 -4.09 4.45
CA SER A 94 4.70 -4.90 5.60
C SER A 94 4.99 -4.17 6.92
N SER A 95 4.01 -4.19 7.80
CA SER A 95 3.92 -3.35 9.00
C SER A 95 3.03 -4.01 10.05
N ALA A 96 2.59 -3.27 11.06
CA ALA A 96 1.55 -3.69 11.98
C ALA A 96 0.56 -2.55 12.24
N ASP A 97 -0.62 -2.91 12.77
CA ASP A 97 -1.64 -1.93 13.12
C ASP A 97 -1.27 -1.17 14.40
N GLY A 98 -1.66 0.09 14.44
CA GLY A 98 -1.51 0.98 15.60
C GLY A 98 -0.19 1.73 15.64
N ILE A 99 -0.20 2.88 16.37
CA ILE A 99 0.95 3.76 16.53
C ILE A 99 1.94 3.15 17.53
N PRO A 100 3.26 3.27 17.26
CA PRO A 100 3.91 3.83 16.08
C PRO A 100 4.11 2.82 14.93
N PHE A 101 3.62 1.60 15.08
CA PHE A 101 4.00 0.46 14.23
C PHE A 101 3.53 0.57 12.79
N HIS A 102 2.41 1.24 12.52
CA HIS A 102 1.95 1.42 11.15
C HIS A 102 2.82 2.41 10.34
N HIS A 103 3.77 3.08 10.99
CA HIS A 103 4.78 3.94 10.36
C HIS A 103 6.15 3.25 10.24
N ALA A 104 6.25 1.96 10.56
CA ALA A 104 7.49 1.21 10.55
C ALA A 104 7.39 0.00 9.60
N VAL A 105 8.46 -0.25 8.85
CA VAL A 105 8.60 -1.50 8.08
C VAL A 105 8.94 -2.62 9.05
N LEU A 106 8.22 -3.74 8.94
CA LEU A 106 8.45 -4.92 9.76
C LEU A 106 8.73 -6.14 8.88
N PRO A 107 9.64 -7.04 9.30
CA PRO A 107 9.90 -8.28 8.61
C PRO A 107 8.63 -9.10 8.46
N ALA A 108 8.49 -9.79 7.32
CA ALA A 108 7.36 -10.63 7.01
C ALA A 108 7.84 -11.95 6.41
N GLU A 109 7.31 -13.06 6.89
CA GLU A 109 7.65 -14.40 6.40
C GLU A 109 6.90 -14.76 5.11
N ASN A 110 5.72 -14.19 4.95
CA ASN A 110 4.85 -14.39 3.79
C ASN A 110 3.84 -13.25 3.66
N ILE A 111 3.06 -13.24 2.61
CA ILE A 111 2.12 -12.16 2.28
C ILE A 111 0.96 -12.00 3.28
N SER A 112 0.63 -13.01 4.05
CA SER A 112 -0.46 -12.97 5.02
C SER A 112 0.01 -12.72 6.46
N SER A 113 1.32 -12.67 6.71
CA SER A 113 1.87 -12.60 8.06
C SER A 113 1.79 -11.20 8.68
N ARG A 114 1.48 -10.17 7.89
CA ARG A 114 1.47 -8.78 8.31
C ARG A 114 0.33 -7.98 7.68
N VAL A 115 0.01 -6.87 8.33
CA VAL A 115 -0.71 -5.75 7.69
C VAL A 115 0.30 -4.96 6.87
N TYR A 116 -0.10 -4.47 5.73
CA TYR A 116 0.68 -3.52 4.93
C TYR A 116 0.23 -2.12 5.25
N SER A 117 1.15 -1.19 5.34
CA SER A 117 0.86 0.22 5.60
C SER A 117 1.53 1.11 4.56
N SER A 118 0.92 2.23 4.26
CA SER A 118 1.55 3.29 3.45
C SER A 118 2.75 3.92 4.15
N LEU A 119 3.00 3.60 5.41
CA LEU A 119 4.06 4.12 6.29
C LEU A 119 3.98 5.64 6.49
N TRP A 120 3.65 6.37 5.46
CA TRP A 120 3.48 7.82 5.45
C TRP A 120 2.04 8.19 5.14
N LEU A 121 1.70 9.42 5.50
CA LEU A 121 0.36 9.91 5.35
C LEU A 121 0.07 10.34 3.90
N TYR A 122 -1.19 10.22 3.55
CA TYR A 122 -1.82 10.87 2.42
C TYR A 122 -2.72 11.98 2.93
N LEU A 123 -2.89 13.04 2.17
CA LEU A 123 -3.98 14.00 2.37
C LEU A 123 -5.16 13.56 1.52
N ALA A 124 -6.28 13.23 2.17
CA ALA A 124 -7.58 13.03 1.53
C ALA A 124 -8.41 14.30 1.78
N GLY A 125 -8.54 15.12 0.74
CA GLY A 125 -9.00 16.49 0.94
C GLY A 125 -8.06 17.26 1.86
N ILE A 126 -8.48 17.49 3.10
CA ILE A 126 -7.69 18.14 4.16
C ILE A 126 -7.31 17.17 5.30
N GLU A 127 -7.78 15.94 5.25
CA GLU A 127 -7.59 14.96 6.33
C GLU A 127 -6.33 14.12 6.08
N PRO A 128 -5.38 14.07 7.03
CA PRO A 128 -4.24 13.16 6.95
C PRO A 128 -4.66 11.73 7.29
N VAL A 129 -4.44 10.81 6.36
CA VAL A 129 -4.77 9.40 6.49
C VAL A 129 -3.60 8.50 6.13
N ALA A 130 -3.56 7.30 6.70
CA ALA A 130 -2.71 6.21 6.25
C ALA A 130 -3.59 5.13 5.59
N PHE A 131 -3.10 4.57 4.48
CA PHE A 131 -3.72 3.41 3.85
C PHE A 131 -3.07 2.13 4.35
N GLY A 132 -3.87 1.07 4.41
CA GLY A 132 -3.40 -0.26 4.73
C GLY A 132 -4.04 -1.33 3.85
N LEU A 133 -3.43 -2.51 3.86
CA LEU A 133 -3.96 -3.73 3.29
C LEU A 133 -3.75 -4.90 4.23
N GLN A 134 -4.67 -5.85 4.20
CA GLN A 134 -4.56 -7.12 4.91
C GLN A 134 -4.83 -8.27 3.95
N ALA A 135 -3.87 -9.20 3.86
CA ALA A 135 -3.89 -10.31 2.91
C ALA A 135 -4.28 -11.63 3.60
N ASP A 136 -5.30 -11.61 4.46
CA ASP A 136 -5.80 -12.77 5.21
C ASP A 136 -6.72 -13.69 4.40
N ARG A 137 -7.13 -13.26 3.22
CA ARG A 137 -8.04 -14.00 2.31
C ARG A 137 -7.36 -14.40 1.01
N VAL A 138 -6.10 -14.79 1.08
CA VAL A 138 -5.34 -15.27 -0.07
C VAL A 138 -5.23 -16.80 -0.03
N ALA A 139 -5.34 -17.43 -1.19
CA ALA A 139 -5.29 -18.90 -1.28
C ALA A 139 -3.90 -19.45 -0.97
N ARG A 140 -2.86 -18.69 -1.24
CA ARG A 140 -1.46 -19.11 -1.04
C ARG A 140 -0.67 -18.02 -0.34
N PRO A 141 0.13 -18.35 0.67
CA PRO A 141 0.87 -17.35 1.45
C PRO A 141 2.10 -16.79 0.73
N ASP A 142 2.52 -17.37 -0.39
CA ASP A 142 3.72 -17.00 -1.15
C ASP A 142 3.44 -16.21 -2.42
N GLN A 143 2.18 -16.22 -2.92
CA GLN A 143 1.81 -15.54 -4.16
C GLN A 143 0.34 -15.17 -4.19
N LEU A 144 0.00 -14.11 -4.94
CA LEU A 144 -1.38 -13.78 -5.29
C LEU A 144 -1.86 -14.63 -6.45
N THR A 145 -3.15 -14.96 -6.43
CA THR A 145 -3.85 -15.68 -7.51
C THR A 145 -5.17 -15.00 -7.84
N ASP A 146 -5.71 -15.27 -9.01
CA ASP A 146 -7.03 -14.77 -9.41
C ASP A 146 -8.11 -15.17 -8.39
N GLY A 147 -8.97 -14.22 -8.05
CA GLY A 147 -10.02 -14.36 -7.04
C GLY A 147 -9.58 -14.06 -5.59
N ASP A 148 -8.29 -13.95 -5.30
CA ASP A 148 -7.81 -13.53 -3.98
C ASP A 148 -8.35 -12.14 -3.62
N ARG A 149 -8.54 -11.91 -2.31
CA ARG A 149 -9.03 -10.62 -1.80
C ARG A 149 -8.10 -10.08 -0.74
N LEU A 150 -7.69 -8.84 -0.94
CA LEU A 150 -6.94 -8.08 0.05
C LEU A 150 -7.88 -7.05 0.66
N ARG A 151 -8.06 -7.06 1.97
CA ARG A 151 -8.89 -6.10 2.67
C ARG A 151 -8.22 -4.72 2.67
N VAL A 152 -8.89 -3.73 2.11
CA VAL A 152 -8.40 -2.35 2.08
C VAL A 152 -8.77 -1.66 3.38
N LEU A 153 -7.79 -0.98 3.94
CA LEU A 153 -7.88 -0.36 5.25
C LEU A 153 -7.53 1.14 5.17
N ILE A 154 -8.08 1.91 6.08
CA ILE A 154 -7.71 3.32 6.29
C ILE A 154 -7.57 3.61 7.78
N SER A 155 -6.70 4.53 8.12
CA SER A 155 -6.52 5.05 9.48
C SER A 155 -6.37 6.56 9.44
N SER A 156 -6.82 7.27 10.46
CA SER A 156 -6.37 8.64 10.70
C SER A 156 -4.88 8.64 11.10
N ALA A 157 -4.25 9.81 11.11
CA ALA A 157 -2.82 9.94 11.43
C ALA A 157 -2.40 9.30 12.77
N VAL A 158 -3.32 9.19 13.72
CA VAL A 158 -3.09 8.67 15.08
C VAL A 158 -4.04 7.55 15.47
N GLY A 159 -4.77 6.98 14.49
CA GLY A 159 -5.77 5.94 14.70
C GLY A 159 -5.25 4.52 14.55
N ARG A 160 -6.19 3.59 14.50
CA ARG A 160 -6.02 2.22 14.06
C ARG A 160 -6.63 2.03 12.68
N PHE A 161 -6.15 1.04 11.96
CA PHE A 161 -6.73 0.67 10.69
C PHE A 161 -8.16 0.15 10.87
N ARG A 162 -9.06 0.63 10.00
CA ARG A 162 -10.43 0.13 9.85
C ARG A 162 -10.67 -0.26 8.39
N PRO A 163 -11.47 -1.29 8.15
CA PRO A 163 -11.76 -1.75 6.80
C PRO A 163 -12.64 -0.73 6.06
N ILE A 164 -12.37 -0.57 4.76
CA ILE A 164 -13.12 0.33 3.88
C ILE A 164 -13.50 -0.30 2.53
N GLY A 165 -13.08 -1.55 2.26
CA GLY A 165 -13.36 -2.20 1.00
C GLY A 165 -12.42 -3.37 0.75
N ASP A 166 -12.47 -3.91 -0.45
CA ASP A 166 -11.62 -5.00 -0.91
C ASP A 166 -10.88 -4.63 -2.21
N LEU A 167 -9.66 -5.13 -2.34
CA LEU A 167 -8.94 -5.21 -3.60
C LEU A 167 -9.04 -6.66 -4.08
N VAL A 168 -9.83 -6.89 -5.11
CA VAL A 168 -10.05 -8.22 -5.71
C VAL A 168 -9.02 -8.43 -6.80
N ILE A 169 -8.22 -9.46 -6.66
CA ILE A 169 -7.16 -9.82 -7.61
C ILE A 169 -7.77 -10.54 -8.81
N GLY A 170 -7.31 -10.18 -9.98
CA GLY A 170 -7.65 -10.83 -11.23
C GLY A 170 -6.43 -11.46 -11.90
N ASP A 171 -6.53 -11.68 -13.21
CA ASP A 171 -5.48 -12.27 -14.03
C ASP A 171 -4.15 -11.51 -13.93
N LEU A 172 -3.07 -12.19 -14.32
CA LEU A 172 -1.79 -11.56 -14.56
C LEU A 172 -1.94 -10.43 -15.59
N TYR A 173 -1.23 -9.35 -15.34
CA TYR A 173 -1.14 -8.24 -16.29
C TYR A 173 -0.16 -8.62 -17.41
N ASP A 174 -0.62 -8.53 -18.64
CA ASP A 174 0.07 -8.93 -19.86
C ASP A 174 0.68 -7.76 -20.64
N GLY A 175 0.57 -6.54 -20.10
CA GLY A 175 1.16 -5.33 -20.68
C GLY A 175 2.58 -5.04 -20.21
N ASP A 176 3.09 -3.89 -20.62
CA ASP A 176 4.38 -3.39 -20.14
C ASP A 176 4.35 -3.19 -18.62
N ALA A 177 5.43 -3.55 -17.94
CA ALA A 177 5.52 -3.41 -16.49
C ALA A 177 5.27 -1.96 -16.06
N PRO A 178 4.23 -1.70 -15.25
CA PRO A 178 3.90 -0.34 -14.86
C PRO A 178 4.97 0.21 -13.90
N ALA A 179 5.42 1.43 -14.14
CA ALA A 179 6.19 2.18 -13.16
C ALA A 179 5.26 2.70 -12.06
N PHE A 180 5.63 2.48 -10.80
CA PHE A 180 4.91 3.00 -9.65
C PHE A 180 5.65 4.22 -9.08
N ALA A 181 4.93 5.30 -8.79
CA ALA A 181 5.54 6.52 -8.28
C ALA A 181 4.66 7.20 -7.22
N GLY A 182 5.26 7.63 -6.14
CA GLY A 182 4.55 8.41 -5.11
C GLY A 182 4.00 9.75 -5.59
N SER A 183 4.52 10.26 -6.72
CA SER A 183 4.01 11.48 -7.37
C SER A 183 2.74 11.27 -8.20
N ASN A 184 2.33 10.01 -8.45
CA ASN A 184 1.06 9.70 -9.09
C ASN A 184 -0.07 9.90 -8.08
N THR A 185 -0.56 11.12 -7.99
CA THR A 185 -1.59 11.55 -7.04
C THR A 185 -2.48 12.63 -7.66
N GLY A 186 -3.70 12.79 -7.17
CA GLY A 186 -4.61 13.82 -7.66
C GLY A 186 -6.00 13.75 -7.03
N GLY A 187 -6.98 14.44 -7.61
CA GLY A 187 -8.40 14.34 -7.26
C GLY A 187 -8.72 14.45 -5.76
N GLY A 188 -7.96 15.25 -5.02
CA GLY A 188 -8.12 15.36 -3.58
C GLY A 188 -7.38 14.30 -2.75
N LEU A 189 -6.67 13.35 -3.38
CA LEU A 189 -5.83 12.39 -2.67
C LEU A 189 -4.37 12.59 -3.06
N ARG A 190 -3.50 12.91 -2.09
CA ARG A 190 -2.12 13.27 -2.34
C ARG A 190 -1.17 12.66 -1.32
N ALA A 191 -0.14 11.93 -1.81
CA ALA A 191 0.93 11.43 -0.96
C ALA A 191 1.71 12.60 -0.34
N LEU A 192 2.09 12.44 0.93
CA LEU A 192 2.99 13.38 1.61
C LEU A 192 4.43 12.87 1.54
N PRO A 193 5.43 13.78 1.65
CA PRO A 193 6.81 13.35 1.78
C PRO A 193 7.02 12.39 2.97
N PRO A 194 7.93 11.42 2.87
CA PRO A 194 8.83 11.17 1.74
C PRO A 194 8.25 10.29 0.63
N ALA A 195 7.08 9.64 0.80
CA ALA A 195 6.49 8.75 -0.21
C ALA A 195 6.33 9.44 -1.58
N LEU A 196 6.02 10.75 -1.58
CA LEU A 196 5.90 11.57 -2.79
C LEU A 196 7.14 11.51 -3.69
N PHE A 197 8.32 11.25 -3.14
CA PHE A 197 9.60 11.26 -3.87
C PHE A 197 9.98 9.91 -4.45
N TYR A 198 9.25 8.84 -4.11
CA TYR A 198 9.50 7.52 -4.67
C TYR A 198 9.26 7.51 -6.18
N ARG A 199 10.21 6.88 -6.90
CA ARG A 199 10.12 6.62 -8.34
C ARG A 199 10.68 5.21 -8.59
N GLY A 200 9.80 4.29 -8.91
CA GLY A 200 10.13 2.92 -9.28
C GLY A 200 10.17 2.72 -10.78
#